data_adf1139f3c310c5f012dd21efd7a0fce
#
_entry.id   adf1139f3c310c5f012dd21efd7a0fce
#
_cell.length_a   1.000
_cell.length_b   1.000
_cell.length_c   1.000
_cell.angle_alpha   90.00
_cell.angle_beta   90.00
_cell.angle_gamma   90.00
#
_symmetry.space_group_name_H-M   'P 1'
#
loop_
_entity.id
_entity.type
_entity.pdbx_description
1 polymer ?
#
loop_
_entity_poly.entity_id
_entity_poly.type
_entity_poly.pdbx_seq_one_letter_code
_entity_poly.pdbx_strand_id
1 'polypeptide(L)'
;MKTLHVNPRGNFSLEISTIASDKSISHRCAIFSLLCAKPSLIKNYLQAEDTLCTLNIAQMLGARVHHESDGTMVITPPEQLREPAAILDCGNSGTAIRLLMGFLSSCQGFFVLYGDKYLCSRPMRRVADPLRSIGAMIDGRSEGNYAPLSIRGQKLKAFHYESKISSAQVKSALILAALQADGVSTFCEPELSRDHSERMLRGMGANVISQGLHVTIHPQLAPLEPLNISVPSDPSSGFFFAVAAAIHEGSSVTLHNMLLNPTRIEAYKVLARMGAKVEFIEKESLYESVGDIIITGAPLRGVTVEENIAWLIDELPALSIAFACASGKSTVKNAQELRVKESDRISSVVKNLHLCEI
;
A
#
# COMPACT_ATOMS: atom_id res chain seq x y z
N MET A 1 25.59 -3.61 -23.40
CA MET A 1 25.44 -2.72 -22.24
C MET A 1 24.84 -1.41 -22.71
N LYS A 2 23.76 -0.94 -22.09
CA LYS A 2 23.28 0.44 -22.32
C LYS A 2 24.04 1.35 -21.37
N THR A 3 24.72 2.37 -21.88
CA THR A 3 25.46 3.35 -21.09
C THR A 3 24.58 4.55 -20.84
N LEU A 4 24.46 4.97 -19.58
CA LEU A 4 23.82 6.21 -19.19
C LEU A 4 24.91 7.25 -18.88
N HIS A 5 24.85 8.40 -19.52
CA HIS A 5 25.71 9.54 -19.21
C HIS A 5 24.93 10.51 -18.32
N VAL A 6 25.48 10.82 -17.15
CA VAL A 6 24.90 11.79 -16.20
C VAL A 6 25.87 12.97 -16.13
N ASN A 7 25.40 14.14 -16.49
CA ASN A 7 26.16 15.38 -16.36
C ASN A 7 25.79 16.08 -15.04
N PRO A 8 26.78 16.60 -14.31
CA PRO A 8 26.49 17.45 -13.14
C PRO A 8 25.61 18.63 -13.54
N ARG A 9 24.64 18.95 -12.71
CA ARG A 9 23.74 20.09 -12.94
C ARG A 9 23.77 21.01 -11.72
N GLY A 10 23.73 22.31 -11.97
CA GLY A 10 23.52 23.31 -10.91
C GLY A 10 22.11 23.25 -10.34
N ASN A 11 21.71 24.30 -9.63
CA ASN A 11 20.37 24.42 -9.06
C ASN A 11 19.29 24.22 -10.12
N PHE A 12 18.18 23.61 -9.74
CA PHE A 12 17.05 23.33 -10.63
C PHE A 12 15.72 23.69 -9.96
N SER A 13 14.75 24.02 -10.79
CA SER A 13 13.35 24.09 -10.41
C SER A 13 12.56 23.23 -11.39
N LEU A 14 11.79 22.26 -10.87
CA LEU A 14 11.06 21.30 -11.68
C LEU A 14 9.63 21.17 -11.19
N GLU A 15 8.69 21.00 -12.13
CA GLU A 15 7.34 20.56 -11.88
C GLU A 15 7.16 19.15 -12.47
N ILE A 16 6.70 18.21 -11.66
CA ILE A 16 6.54 16.81 -12.04
C ILE A 16 5.10 16.37 -11.84
N SER A 17 4.41 16.11 -12.94
CA SER A 17 3.02 15.63 -12.97
C SER A 17 2.89 14.16 -13.38
N THR A 18 3.98 13.53 -13.82
CA THR A 18 4.00 12.15 -14.36
C THR A 18 4.71 11.16 -13.44
N ILE A 19 4.39 11.22 -12.14
CA ILE A 19 4.85 10.23 -11.17
C ILE A 19 3.95 9.00 -11.26
N ALA A 20 4.54 7.81 -11.08
CA ALA A 20 3.79 6.57 -11.03
C ALA A 20 2.63 6.64 -10.02
N SER A 21 1.47 6.14 -10.40
CA SER A 21 0.29 6.11 -9.55
C SER A 21 0.51 5.20 -8.32
N ASP A 22 -0.20 5.49 -7.21
CA ASP A 22 -0.04 4.73 -5.98
C ASP A 22 -0.42 3.25 -6.15
N LYS A 23 0.54 2.39 -5.81
CA LYS A 23 0.38 0.93 -5.91
C LYS A 23 -0.69 0.40 -4.96
N SER A 24 -0.72 0.88 -3.73
CA SER A 24 -1.65 0.42 -2.69
C SER A 24 -3.10 0.76 -3.01
N ILE A 25 -3.34 1.94 -3.59
CA ILE A 25 -4.66 2.37 -4.05
C ILE A 25 -5.07 1.55 -5.28
N SER A 26 -4.19 1.34 -6.25
CA SER A 26 -4.48 0.55 -7.45
C SER A 26 -4.89 -0.89 -7.12
N HIS A 27 -4.19 -1.58 -6.22
CA HIS A 27 -4.62 -2.90 -5.75
C HIS A 27 -6.04 -2.88 -5.17
N ARG A 28 -6.35 -1.87 -4.35
CA ARG A 28 -7.66 -1.71 -3.74
C ARG A 28 -8.74 -1.39 -4.76
N CYS A 29 -8.45 -0.60 -5.76
CA CYS A 29 -9.38 -0.35 -6.86
C CYS A 29 -9.84 -1.65 -7.52
N ALA A 30 -8.91 -2.57 -7.83
CA ALA A 30 -9.26 -3.85 -8.43
C ALA A 30 -10.08 -4.75 -7.49
N ILE A 31 -9.66 -4.88 -6.21
CA ILE A 31 -10.34 -5.76 -5.24
C ILE A 31 -11.68 -5.18 -4.79
N PHE A 32 -11.73 -3.87 -4.47
CA PHE A 32 -12.94 -3.25 -3.91
C PHE A 32 -14.04 -3.08 -4.96
N SER A 33 -13.70 -2.97 -6.25
CA SER A 33 -14.69 -3.02 -7.33
C SER A 33 -15.53 -4.30 -7.31
N LEU A 34 -14.99 -5.42 -6.76
CA LEU A 34 -15.74 -6.68 -6.60
C LEU A 34 -16.80 -6.62 -5.49
N LEU A 35 -16.76 -5.60 -4.62
CA LEU A 35 -17.75 -5.38 -3.55
C LEU A 35 -18.95 -4.54 -4.01
N CYS A 36 -18.94 -4.06 -5.26
CA CYS A 36 -19.96 -3.18 -5.82
C CYS A 36 -20.98 -3.96 -6.65
N ALA A 37 -22.13 -3.32 -6.95
CA ALA A 37 -23.10 -3.84 -7.92
C ALA A 37 -23.00 -3.15 -9.29
N LYS A 38 -22.34 -1.98 -9.34
CA LYS A 38 -22.22 -1.15 -10.54
C LYS A 38 -20.75 -1.00 -10.95
N PRO A 39 -20.47 -0.66 -12.23
CA PRO A 39 -19.11 -0.45 -12.70
C PRO A 39 -18.37 0.66 -11.95
N SER A 40 -17.12 0.41 -11.58
CA SER A 40 -16.20 1.40 -11.04
C SER A 40 -15.40 2.06 -12.17
N LEU A 41 -15.20 3.37 -12.07
CA LEU A 41 -14.45 4.21 -13.01
C LEU A 41 -13.12 4.61 -12.39
N ILE A 42 -12.02 4.19 -12.98
CA ILE A 42 -10.69 4.37 -12.41
C ILE A 42 -9.76 5.00 -13.45
N LYS A 43 -9.30 6.20 -13.15
CA LYS A 43 -8.25 6.88 -13.92
C LYS A 43 -6.89 6.63 -13.30
N ASN A 44 -5.85 6.66 -14.11
CA ASN A 44 -4.47 6.51 -13.66
C ASN A 44 -4.19 5.22 -12.86
N TYR A 45 -4.87 4.11 -13.18
CA TYR A 45 -4.54 2.82 -12.58
C TYR A 45 -3.08 2.45 -12.86
N LEU A 46 -2.31 2.08 -11.84
CA LEU A 46 -0.90 1.74 -12.01
C LEU A 46 -0.74 0.51 -12.91
N GLN A 47 -0.02 0.66 -14.02
CA GLN A 47 0.30 -0.41 -14.96
C GLN A 47 1.63 -1.08 -14.58
N ALA A 48 1.69 -1.69 -13.39
CA ALA A 48 2.84 -2.45 -12.91
C ALA A 48 2.48 -3.92 -12.74
N GLU A 49 3.46 -4.81 -12.81
CA GLU A 49 3.27 -6.26 -12.73
C GLU A 49 2.39 -6.67 -11.55
N ASP A 50 2.70 -6.17 -10.36
CA ASP A 50 1.94 -6.44 -9.11
C ASP A 50 0.46 -6.10 -9.24
N THR A 51 0.14 -4.92 -9.77
CA THR A 51 -1.24 -4.43 -9.86
C THR A 51 -1.99 -5.09 -11.02
N LEU A 52 -1.30 -5.40 -12.11
CA LEU A 52 -1.86 -6.16 -13.24
C LEU A 52 -2.20 -7.60 -12.83
N CYS A 53 -1.37 -8.27 -12.01
CA CYS A 53 -1.72 -9.56 -11.42
C CYS A 53 -3.03 -9.47 -10.63
N THR A 54 -3.21 -8.43 -9.81
CA THR A 54 -4.46 -8.25 -9.03
C THR A 54 -5.67 -8.00 -9.94
N LEU A 55 -5.50 -7.22 -10.99
CA LEU A 55 -6.55 -6.96 -11.98
C LEU A 55 -6.94 -8.24 -12.72
N ASN A 56 -5.96 -9.04 -13.13
CA ASN A 56 -6.20 -10.34 -13.74
C ASN A 56 -6.95 -11.29 -12.81
N ILE A 57 -6.59 -11.32 -11.52
CA ILE A 57 -7.33 -12.11 -10.52
C ILE A 57 -8.79 -11.64 -10.44
N ALA A 58 -9.04 -10.33 -10.42
CA ALA A 58 -10.42 -9.82 -10.44
C ALA A 58 -11.20 -10.31 -11.67
N GLN A 59 -10.56 -10.37 -12.85
CA GLN A 59 -11.17 -10.91 -14.08
C GLN A 59 -11.42 -12.42 -13.96
N MET A 60 -10.49 -13.19 -13.40
CA MET A 60 -10.67 -14.64 -13.17
C MET A 60 -11.84 -14.90 -12.19
N LEU A 61 -12.09 -14.00 -11.25
CA LEU A 61 -13.24 -14.04 -10.34
C LEU A 61 -14.54 -13.56 -11.00
N GLY A 62 -14.48 -13.15 -12.27
CA GLY A 62 -15.65 -12.83 -13.10
C GLY A 62 -15.84 -11.34 -13.42
N ALA A 63 -15.00 -10.44 -12.94
CA ALA A 63 -15.08 -9.03 -13.34
C ALA A 63 -14.78 -8.87 -14.85
N ARG A 64 -15.40 -7.86 -15.47
CA ARG A 64 -15.08 -7.41 -16.82
C ARG A 64 -14.33 -6.09 -16.74
N VAL A 65 -13.24 -6.02 -17.48
CA VAL A 65 -12.38 -4.81 -17.51
C VAL A 65 -12.29 -4.33 -18.96
N HIS A 66 -12.55 -3.05 -19.17
CA HIS A 66 -12.30 -2.39 -20.45
C HIS A 66 -11.82 -0.95 -20.21
N HIS A 67 -11.31 -0.32 -21.25
CA HIS A 67 -10.86 1.06 -21.22
C HIS A 67 -11.76 1.92 -22.11
N GLU A 68 -12.16 3.07 -21.59
CA GLU A 68 -12.82 4.13 -22.35
C GLU A 68 -11.81 4.86 -23.27
N SER A 69 -12.31 5.66 -24.21
CA SER A 69 -11.48 6.41 -25.14
C SER A 69 -10.58 7.45 -24.47
N ASP A 70 -10.94 7.94 -23.28
CA ASP A 70 -10.13 8.87 -22.47
C ASP A 70 -9.10 8.18 -21.57
N GLY A 71 -8.96 6.85 -21.70
CA GLY A 71 -8.06 6.03 -20.88
C GLY A 71 -8.64 5.62 -19.53
N THR A 72 -9.87 5.99 -19.18
CA THR A 72 -10.54 5.53 -17.95
C THR A 72 -10.73 4.03 -17.98
N MET A 73 -10.24 3.33 -16.97
CA MET A 73 -10.48 1.90 -16.77
C MET A 73 -11.84 1.71 -16.11
N VAL A 74 -12.67 0.87 -16.70
CA VAL A 74 -13.97 0.48 -16.16
C VAL A 74 -13.90 -0.95 -15.68
N ILE A 75 -14.15 -1.17 -14.38
CA ILE A 75 -14.23 -2.50 -13.78
C ILE A 75 -15.69 -2.78 -13.44
N THR A 76 -16.31 -3.68 -14.20
CA THR A 76 -17.68 -4.15 -13.95
C THR A 76 -17.61 -5.41 -13.09
N PRO A 77 -18.15 -5.42 -11.87
CA PRO A 77 -18.18 -6.62 -11.04
C PRO A 77 -19.08 -7.69 -11.65
N PRO A 78 -18.89 -8.98 -11.34
CA PRO A 78 -19.83 -10.02 -11.69
C PRO A 78 -21.07 -9.96 -10.76
N GLU A 79 -22.20 -10.48 -11.21
CA GLU A 79 -23.39 -10.67 -10.34
C GLU A 79 -23.10 -11.62 -9.17
N GLN A 80 -22.30 -12.65 -9.44
CA GLN A 80 -21.75 -13.57 -8.44
C GLN A 80 -20.30 -13.86 -8.75
N LEU A 81 -19.46 -13.88 -7.72
CA LEU A 81 -18.07 -14.26 -7.86
C LEU A 81 -17.97 -15.71 -8.40
N ARG A 82 -17.07 -15.91 -9.35
CA ARG A 82 -16.83 -17.22 -9.95
C ARG A 82 -15.71 -17.95 -9.23
N GLU A 83 -15.93 -19.23 -8.93
CA GLU A 83 -14.83 -20.11 -8.58
C GLU A 83 -13.92 -20.26 -9.81
N PRO A 84 -12.62 -19.88 -9.71
CA PRO A 84 -11.73 -19.92 -10.88
C PRO A 84 -11.32 -21.35 -11.23
N ALA A 85 -11.20 -21.66 -12.51
CA ALA A 85 -10.70 -22.96 -13.00
C ALA A 85 -9.17 -23.12 -12.86
N ALA A 86 -8.46 -22.06 -12.50
CA ALA A 86 -7.00 -22.05 -12.38
C ALA A 86 -6.55 -21.33 -11.09
N ILE A 87 -5.28 -21.52 -10.74
CA ILE A 87 -4.67 -20.83 -9.60
C ILE A 87 -4.63 -19.33 -9.83
N LEU A 88 -4.79 -18.57 -8.76
CA LEU A 88 -4.74 -17.12 -8.74
C LEU A 88 -3.30 -16.66 -8.51
N ASP A 89 -2.63 -16.24 -9.57
CA ASP A 89 -1.23 -15.80 -9.51
C ASP A 89 -1.12 -14.34 -9.07
N CYS A 90 -0.57 -14.15 -7.89
CA CYS A 90 -0.32 -12.83 -7.28
C CYS A 90 1.04 -12.22 -7.70
N GLY A 91 1.82 -12.88 -8.58
CA GLY A 91 3.16 -12.45 -8.95
C GLY A 91 4.07 -12.31 -7.72
N ASN A 92 4.68 -11.13 -7.53
CA ASN A 92 5.47 -10.81 -6.33
C ASN A 92 4.67 -9.96 -5.32
N SER A 93 3.36 -9.83 -5.50
CA SER A 93 2.56 -8.90 -4.70
C SER A 93 2.13 -9.47 -3.34
N GLY A 94 2.85 -9.11 -2.29
CA GLY A 94 2.42 -9.36 -0.90
C GLY A 94 1.13 -8.64 -0.52
N THR A 95 0.77 -7.55 -1.20
CA THR A 95 -0.51 -6.86 -1.00
C THR A 95 -1.65 -7.67 -1.59
N ALA A 96 -1.53 -8.09 -2.85
CA ALA A 96 -2.56 -8.88 -3.51
C ALA A 96 -2.89 -10.14 -2.71
N ILE A 97 -1.90 -10.99 -2.42
CA ILE A 97 -2.14 -12.28 -1.77
C ILE A 97 -2.79 -12.10 -0.39
N ARG A 98 -2.37 -11.12 0.41
CA ARG A 98 -2.88 -10.93 1.78
C ARG A 98 -4.28 -10.32 1.83
N LEU A 99 -4.56 -9.33 0.98
CA LEU A 99 -5.91 -8.76 0.89
C LEU A 99 -6.90 -9.80 0.34
N LEU A 100 -6.49 -10.56 -0.69
CA LEU A 100 -7.32 -11.63 -1.26
C LEU A 100 -7.57 -12.76 -0.26
N MET A 101 -6.63 -13.09 0.63
CA MET A 101 -6.90 -14.05 1.72
C MET A 101 -8.10 -13.61 2.55
N GLY A 102 -8.16 -12.33 2.95
CA GLY A 102 -9.30 -11.79 3.71
C GLY A 102 -10.60 -11.79 2.89
N PHE A 103 -10.54 -11.27 1.67
CA PHE A 103 -11.69 -11.16 0.79
C PHE A 103 -12.29 -12.53 0.44
N LEU A 104 -11.46 -13.47 -0.01
CA LEU A 104 -11.91 -14.79 -0.48
C LEU A 104 -12.34 -15.73 0.65
N SER A 105 -11.93 -15.46 1.89
CA SER A 105 -12.29 -16.30 3.05
C SER A 105 -13.80 -16.40 3.30
N SER A 106 -14.56 -15.41 2.84
CA SER A 106 -16.03 -15.39 2.95
C SER A 106 -16.75 -15.62 1.63
N CYS A 107 -16.03 -15.64 0.50
CA CYS A 107 -16.62 -15.86 -0.82
C CYS A 107 -16.94 -17.34 -1.05
N GLN A 108 -18.12 -17.63 -1.61
CA GLN A 108 -18.45 -19.01 -1.98
C GLN A 108 -17.50 -19.54 -3.04
N GLY A 109 -16.84 -20.69 -2.78
CA GLY A 109 -15.93 -21.36 -3.73
C GLY A 109 -14.64 -21.86 -3.10
N PHE A 110 -13.78 -22.41 -3.96
CA PHE A 110 -12.43 -22.86 -3.64
C PHE A 110 -11.42 -22.07 -4.45
N PHE A 111 -10.40 -21.54 -3.77
CA PHE A 111 -9.41 -20.64 -4.36
C PHE A 111 -8.01 -21.11 -3.98
N VAL A 112 -7.07 -21.01 -4.92
CA VAL A 112 -5.65 -21.26 -4.65
C VAL A 112 -4.87 -20.00 -5.02
N LEU A 113 -4.22 -19.41 -4.03
CA LEU A 113 -3.34 -18.24 -4.19
C LEU A 113 -1.89 -18.71 -4.31
N TYR A 114 -1.20 -18.18 -5.30
CA TYR A 114 0.19 -18.48 -5.61
C TYR A 114 0.95 -17.20 -5.97
N GLY A 115 2.24 -17.29 -6.17
CA GLY A 115 3.06 -16.22 -6.69
C GLY A 115 4.47 -16.70 -7.03
N ASP A 116 5.35 -15.78 -7.33
CA ASP A 116 6.73 -16.10 -7.67
C ASP A 116 7.52 -16.69 -6.49
N LYS A 117 8.75 -17.11 -6.76
CA LYS A 117 9.64 -17.71 -5.75
C LYS A 117 9.88 -16.79 -4.52
N TYR A 118 9.86 -15.49 -4.72
CA TYR A 118 10.08 -14.52 -3.64
C TYR A 118 8.83 -14.36 -2.78
N LEU A 119 7.66 -14.25 -3.40
CA LEU A 119 6.39 -14.21 -2.66
C LEU A 119 6.15 -15.53 -1.91
N CYS A 120 6.47 -16.66 -2.54
CA CYS A 120 6.34 -18.00 -1.93
C CYS A 120 7.32 -18.26 -0.77
N SER A 121 8.30 -17.39 -0.53
CA SER A 121 9.18 -17.42 0.63
C SER A 121 8.76 -16.48 1.76
N ARG A 122 7.77 -15.62 1.53
CA ARG A 122 7.28 -14.64 2.53
C ARG A 122 6.27 -15.28 3.48
N PRO A 123 6.33 -14.97 4.80
CA PRO A 123 5.41 -15.57 5.77
C PRO A 123 3.98 -15.05 5.61
N MET A 124 3.01 -15.98 5.62
CA MET A 124 1.58 -15.69 5.48
C MET A 124 0.77 -15.96 6.74
N ARG A 125 1.30 -16.69 7.73
CA ARG A 125 0.61 -17.01 8.99
C ARG A 125 0.17 -15.77 9.76
N ARG A 126 0.89 -14.63 9.61
CA ARG A 126 0.47 -13.34 10.20
C ARG A 126 -0.94 -12.88 9.75
N VAL A 127 -1.43 -13.40 8.60
CA VAL A 127 -2.78 -13.17 8.07
C VAL A 127 -3.63 -14.43 8.19
N ALA A 128 -3.09 -15.61 7.87
CA ALA A 128 -3.82 -16.87 7.90
C ALA A 128 -4.32 -17.23 9.29
N ASP A 129 -3.48 -17.09 10.33
CA ASP A 129 -3.86 -17.47 11.69
C ASP A 129 -5.00 -16.59 12.25
N PRO A 130 -4.98 -15.24 12.13
CA PRO A 130 -6.13 -14.41 12.49
C PRO A 130 -7.41 -14.78 11.73
N LEU A 131 -7.34 -15.02 10.42
CA LEU A 131 -8.51 -15.40 9.62
C LEU A 131 -9.06 -16.78 10.04
N ARG A 132 -8.20 -17.75 10.33
CA ARG A 132 -8.61 -19.06 10.84
C ARG A 132 -9.33 -18.94 12.18
N SER A 133 -8.87 -18.06 13.06
CA SER A 133 -9.51 -17.86 14.38
C SER A 133 -10.95 -17.37 14.29
N ILE A 134 -11.34 -16.77 13.17
CA ILE A 134 -12.70 -16.30 12.90
C ILE A 134 -13.52 -17.24 12.00
N GLY A 135 -12.99 -18.41 11.69
CA GLY A 135 -13.67 -19.47 10.95
C GLY A 135 -13.25 -19.64 9.49
N ALA A 136 -12.24 -18.93 9.00
CA ALA A 136 -11.75 -19.11 7.65
C ALA A 136 -11.06 -20.50 7.49
N MET A 137 -11.31 -21.15 6.36
CA MET A 137 -10.62 -22.39 5.98
C MET A 137 -9.48 -22.03 5.02
N ILE A 138 -8.29 -21.93 5.58
CA ILE A 138 -7.06 -21.61 4.84
C ILE A 138 -6.03 -22.70 5.14
N ASP A 139 -5.43 -23.27 4.11
CA ASP A 139 -4.32 -24.20 4.24
C ASP A 139 -3.22 -23.91 3.22
N GLY A 140 -2.09 -24.57 3.35
CA GLY A 140 -0.96 -24.38 2.45
C GLY A 140 0.33 -24.92 2.99
N ARG A 141 1.43 -24.66 2.30
CA ARG A 141 2.75 -25.14 2.65
C ARG A 141 3.17 -24.65 4.05
N SER A 142 3.74 -25.56 4.87
CA SER A 142 4.12 -25.31 6.26
C SER A 142 2.93 -24.78 7.09
N GLU A 143 1.79 -25.49 7.03
CA GLU A 143 0.56 -25.12 7.74
C GLU A 143 0.04 -23.73 7.36
N GLY A 144 0.11 -23.41 6.07
CA GLY A 144 -0.33 -22.11 5.53
C GLY A 144 0.61 -20.94 5.84
N ASN A 145 1.86 -21.22 6.24
CA ASN A 145 2.86 -20.17 6.44
C ASN A 145 3.44 -19.65 5.11
N TYR A 146 3.37 -20.44 4.06
CA TYR A 146 3.91 -20.07 2.76
C TYR A 146 2.94 -20.44 1.63
N ALA A 147 2.92 -19.62 0.58
CA ALA A 147 2.20 -19.97 -0.64
C ALA A 147 2.83 -21.21 -1.34
N PRO A 148 2.04 -22.02 -2.09
CA PRO A 148 0.62 -21.83 -2.41
C PRO A 148 -0.27 -21.93 -1.16
N LEU A 149 -1.38 -21.16 -1.17
CA LEU A 149 -2.40 -21.20 -0.15
C LEU A 149 -3.72 -21.61 -0.75
N SER A 150 -4.42 -22.55 -0.14
CA SER A 150 -5.79 -22.91 -0.49
C SER A 150 -6.77 -22.22 0.46
N ILE A 151 -7.87 -21.74 -0.06
CA ILE A 151 -8.93 -21.07 0.68
C ILE A 151 -10.26 -21.68 0.25
N ARG A 152 -11.05 -22.12 1.21
CA ARG A 152 -12.46 -22.43 0.99
C ARG A 152 -13.32 -21.43 1.73
N GLY A 153 -14.13 -20.70 0.98
CA GLY A 153 -14.99 -19.66 1.55
C GLY A 153 -15.98 -20.22 2.55
N GLN A 154 -16.15 -19.53 3.65
CA GLN A 154 -17.01 -19.91 4.77
C GLN A 154 -17.82 -18.71 5.28
N LYS A 155 -18.88 -18.98 6.04
CA LYS A 155 -19.49 -17.95 6.87
C LYS A 155 -18.53 -17.61 8.01
N LEU A 156 -18.06 -16.39 8.04
CA LEU A 156 -17.14 -15.90 9.07
C LEU A 156 -17.91 -15.36 10.26
N LYS A 157 -17.36 -15.53 11.44
CA LYS A 157 -17.91 -14.99 12.68
C LYS A 157 -17.43 -13.57 12.92
N ALA A 158 -18.26 -12.75 13.52
CA ALA A 158 -17.83 -11.48 14.10
C ALA A 158 -16.73 -11.71 15.14
N PHE A 159 -15.80 -10.77 15.25
CA PHE A 159 -14.61 -10.94 16.08
C PHE A 159 -14.17 -9.64 16.78
N HIS A 160 -13.42 -9.83 17.85
CA HIS A 160 -12.56 -8.82 18.43
C HIS A 160 -11.12 -9.32 18.31
N TYR A 161 -10.28 -8.58 17.58
CA TYR A 161 -8.89 -8.97 17.32
C TYR A 161 -7.90 -7.89 17.74
N GLU A 162 -7.02 -8.23 18.66
CA GLU A 162 -5.87 -7.40 19.07
C GLU A 162 -4.62 -7.88 18.35
N SER A 163 -4.12 -7.07 17.43
CA SER A 163 -2.92 -7.38 16.66
C SER A 163 -1.67 -7.18 17.50
N LYS A 164 -0.75 -8.12 17.42
CA LYS A 164 0.57 -7.99 18.04
C LYS A 164 1.57 -7.19 17.23
N ILE A 165 1.20 -6.81 16.00
CA ILE A 165 2.06 -6.12 15.04
C ILE A 165 1.30 -5.02 14.32
N SER A 166 1.96 -3.93 13.99
CA SER A 166 1.43 -2.85 13.14
C SER A 166 1.59 -3.25 11.68
N SER A 167 0.51 -3.75 11.08
CA SER A 167 0.54 -4.22 9.69
C SER A 167 -0.75 -3.87 8.95
N ALA A 168 -0.66 -2.91 8.04
CA ALA A 168 -1.78 -2.53 7.18
C ALA A 168 -2.34 -3.69 6.35
N GLN A 169 -1.52 -4.68 6.00
CA GLN A 169 -1.97 -5.84 5.23
C GLN A 169 -2.78 -6.82 6.09
N VAL A 170 -2.39 -7.05 7.35
CA VAL A 170 -3.18 -7.83 8.30
C VAL A 170 -4.51 -7.13 8.59
N LYS A 171 -4.45 -5.85 8.90
CA LYS A 171 -5.63 -5.01 9.13
C LYS A 171 -6.59 -5.05 7.94
N SER A 172 -6.09 -4.78 6.73
CA SER A 172 -6.91 -4.79 5.51
C SER A 172 -7.56 -6.15 5.22
N ALA A 173 -6.84 -7.25 5.43
CA ALA A 173 -7.39 -8.59 5.26
C ALA A 173 -8.54 -8.86 6.23
N LEU A 174 -8.36 -8.50 7.50
CA LEU A 174 -9.40 -8.66 8.53
C LEU A 174 -10.59 -7.72 8.31
N ILE A 175 -10.38 -6.49 7.82
CA ILE A 175 -11.47 -5.58 7.44
C ILE A 175 -12.30 -6.21 6.31
N LEU A 176 -11.66 -6.72 5.26
CA LEU A 176 -12.36 -7.35 4.14
C LEU A 176 -13.15 -8.60 4.57
N ALA A 177 -12.60 -9.39 5.47
CA ALA A 177 -13.31 -10.53 6.07
C ALA A 177 -14.48 -10.06 6.94
N ALA A 178 -14.31 -9.01 7.75
CA ALA A 178 -15.32 -8.46 8.64
C ALA A 178 -16.53 -7.87 7.89
N LEU A 179 -16.33 -7.30 6.71
CA LEU A 179 -17.44 -6.79 5.88
C LEU A 179 -18.46 -7.89 5.53
N GLN A 180 -18.07 -9.15 5.57
CA GLN A 180 -18.91 -10.29 5.25
C GLN A 180 -19.13 -11.25 6.44
N ALA A 181 -18.76 -10.82 7.66
CA ALA A 181 -18.98 -11.58 8.88
C ALA A 181 -20.44 -11.49 9.35
N ASP A 182 -20.83 -12.35 10.30
CA ASP A 182 -22.20 -12.44 10.83
C ASP A 182 -22.56 -11.35 11.85
N GLY A 183 -21.67 -10.42 12.15
CA GLY A 183 -21.87 -9.32 13.08
C GLY A 183 -20.75 -8.29 13.09
N VAL A 184 -20.88 -7.30 13.98
CA VAL A 184 -19.90 -6.22 14.11
C VAL A 184 -18.58 -6.77 14.63
N SER A 185 -17.51 -6.43 13.94
CA SER A 185 -16.15 -6.83 14.28
C SER A 185 -15.29 -5.64 14.69
N THR A 186 -14.27 -5.89 15.52
CA THR A 186 -13.33 -4.86 15.92
C THR A 186 -11.88 -5.35 15.74
N PHE A 187 -11.03 -4.43 15.35
CA PHE A 187 -9.60 -4.63 15.22
C PHE A 187 -8.84 -3.56 15.99
N CYS A 188 -7.80 -3.94 16.72
CA CYS A 188 -6.90 -3.03 17.39
C CYS A 188 -5.45 -3.34 16.98
N GLU A 189 -4.63 -2.31 16.81
CA GLU A 189 -3.19 -2.47 16.50
C GLU A 189 -2.33 -1.68 17.51
N PRO A 190 -1.07 -2.11 17.76
CA PRO A 190 -0.21 -1.47 18.76
C PRO A 190 0.28 -0.09 18.34
N GLU A 191 0.41 0.17 17.04
CA GLU A 191 0.75 1.45 16.43
C GLU A 191 -0.06 1.61 15.13
N LEU A 192 -0.42 2.83 14.78
CA LEU A 192 -1.21 3.09 13.58
C LEU A 192 -0.46 2.69 12.31
N SER A 193 -0.96 1.70 11.60
CA SER A 193 -0.50 1.33 10.26
C SER A 193 -1.26 2.13 9.18
N ARG A 194 -0.82 2.02 7.91
CA ARG A 194 -1.50 2.68 6.77
C ARG A 194 -2.99 2.35 6.74
N ASP A 195 -3.85 3.35 6.52
CA ASP A 195 -5.31 3.28 6.67
C ASP A 195 -6.10 3.41 5.35
N HIS A 196 -5.47 3.07 4.23
CA HIS A 196 -6.09 3.13 2.89
C HIS A 196 -7.40 2.36 2.79
N SER A 197 -7.49 1.16 3.39
CA SER A 197 -8.70 0.34 3.31
C SER A 197 -9.85 1.00 4.04
N GLU A 198 -9.61 1.55 5.22
CA GLU A 198 -10.62 2.24 6.01
C GLU A 198 -11.15 3.47 5.28
N ARG A 199 -10.25 4.30 4.71
CA ARG A 199 -10.62 5.52 3.98
C ARG A 199 -11.41 5.20 2.71
N MET A 200 -10.89 4.32 1.86
CA MET A 200 -11.55 3.97 0.61
C MET A 200 -12.91 3.31 0.84
N LEU A 201 -13.00 2.35 1.75
CA LEU A 201 -14.26 1.67 2.06
C LEU A 201 -15.31 2.63 2.63
N ARG A 202 -14.92 3.58 3.48
CA ARG A 202 -15.84 4.65 3.94
C ARG A 202 -16.33 5.51 2.78
N GLY A 203 -15.44 5.91 1.87
CA GLY A 203 -15.81 6.65 0.68
C GLY A 203 -16.76 5.90 -0.26
N MET A 204 -16.77 4.55 -0.17
CA MET A 204 -17.70 3.65 -0.87
C MET A 204 -18.98 3.37 -0.08
N GLY A 205 -19.18 3.99 1.08
CA GLY A 205 -20.37 3.83 1.90
C GLY A 205 -20.32 2.68 2.91
N ALA A 206 -19.18 1.98 3.07
CA ALA A 206 -19.02 0.98 4.11
C ALA A 206 -19.02 1.62 5.51
N ASN A 207 -19.67 0.99 6.47
CA ASN A 207 -19.67 1.44 7.86
C ASN A 207 -18.40 0.91 8.57
N VAL A 208 -17.29 1.60 8.34
CA VAL A 208 -15.97 1.35 8.94
C VAL A 208 -15.55 2.59 9.73
N ILE A 209 -15.47 2.45 11.05
CA ILE A 209 -15.20 3.56 11.98
C ILE A 209 -13.80 3.36 12.56
N SER A 210 -12.90 4.34 12.33
CA SER A 210 -11.56 4.35 12.91
C SER A 210 -11.47 5.36 14.04
N GLN A 211 -10.99 4.94 15.20
CA GLN A 211 -10.78 5.78 16.38
C GLN A 211 -9.41 5.46 17.00
N GLY A 212 -8.41 6.26 16.66
CA GLY A 212 -7.03 6.00 17.06
C GLY A 212 -6.53 4.66 16.51
N LEU A 213 -6.19 3.74 17.40
CA LEU A 213 -5.68 2.40 17.06
C LEU A 213 -6.79 1.35 16.85
N HIS A 214 -8.04 1.73 17.05
CA HIS A 214 -9.20 0.85 16.97
C HIS A 214 -9.97 1.09 15.67
N VAL A 215 -10.40 -0.01 15.03
CA VAL A 215 -11.28 0.00 13.87
C VAL A 215 -12.50 -0.86 14.17
N THR A 216 -13.69 -0.29 14.04
CA THR A 216 -14.96 -1.01 14.13
C THR A 216 -15.52 -1.19 12.74
N ILE A 217 -15.88 -2.42 12.38
CA ILE A 217 -16.34 -2.79 11.06
C ILE A 217 -17.74 -3.42 11.20
N HIS A 218 -18.74 -2.81 10.56
CA HIS A 218 -20.08 -3.36 10.44
C HIS A 218 -20.18 -4.22 9.18
N PRO A 219 -20.93 -5.34 9.23
CA PRO A 219 -21.18 -6.16 8.05
C PRO A 219 -21.79 -5.35 6.90
N GLN A 220 -21.39 -5.67 5.68
CA GLN A 220 -21.97 -5.10 4.47
C GLN A 220 -23.32 -5.77 4.18
N LEU A 221 -24.41 -5.01 4.29
CA LEU A 221 -25.79 -5.50 4.07
C LEU A 221 -26.26 -5.33 2.62
N ALA A 222 -25.57 -4.51 1.84
CA ALA A 222 -25.83 -4.24 0.44
C ALA A 222 -24.49 -3.99 -0.31
N PRO A 223 -24.44 -4.14 -1.63
CA PRO A 223 -23.25 -3.77 -2.41
C PRO A 223 -22.81 -2.33 -2.13
N LEU A 224 -21.51 -2.11 -2.09
CA LEU A 224 -20.93 -0.77 -1.90
C LEU A 224 -21.13 0.11 -3.14
N GLU A 225 -21.05 1.43 -2.94
CA GLU A 225 -21.03 2.37 -4.04
C GLU A 225 -19.77 2.15 -4.90
N PRO A 226 -19.90 2.23 -6.24
CA PRO A 226 -18.77 2.03 -7.13
C PRO A 226 -17.72 3.12 -6.96
N LEU A 227 -16.46 2.77 -7.19
CA LEU A 227 -15.38 3.75 -7.19
C LEU A 227 -15.50 4.69 -8.41
N ASN A 228 -15.34 5.97 -8.17
CA ASN A 228 -15.07 6.96 -9.21
C ASN A 228 -13.83 7.74 -8.76
N ILE A 229 -12.65 7.27 -9.16
CA ILE A 229 -11.37 7.73 -8.61
C ILE A 229 -10.34 7.95 -9.70
N SER A 230 -9.59 9.04 -9.59
CA SER A 230 -8.28 9.18 -10.22
C SER A 230 -7.23 8.76 -9.20
N VAL A 231 -6.51 7.65 -9.45
CA VAL A 231 -5.47 7.17 -8.54
C VAL A 231 -4.38 8.22 -8.42
N PRO A 232 -4.08 8.71 -7.20
CA PRO A 232 -3.06 9.74 -7.01
C PRO A 232 -1.66 9.19 -7.24
N SER A 233 -0.70 10.10 -7.43
CA SER A 233 0.72 9.77 -7.54
C SER A 233 1.26 9.18 -6.23
N ASP A 234 2.13 8.16 -6.35
CA ASP A 234 2.70 7.43 -5.22
C ASP A 234 3.76 8.27 -4.48
N PRO A 235 3.56 8.57 -3.18
CA PRO A 235 4.53 9.34 -2.40
C PRO A 235 5.90 8.68 -2.32
N SER A 236 5.97 7.35 -2.28
CA SER A 236 7.25 6.63 -2.27
C SER A 236 8.03 6.85 -3.56
N SER A 237 7.35 6.85 -4.72
CA SER A 237 7.97 7.15 -6.02
C SER A 237 8.38 8.63 -6.14
N GLY A 238 7.55 9.55 -5.65
CA GLY A 238 7.84 10.98 -5.63
C GLY A 238 8.98 11.35 -4.69
N PHE A 239 9.21 10.55 -3.64
CA PHE A 239 10.18 10.85 -2.60
C PHE A 239 11.62 10.92 -3.10
N PHE A 240 11.97 10.17 -4.16
CA PHE A 240 13.30 10.27 -4.77
C PHE A 240 13.57 11.67 -5.34
N PHE A 241 12.59 12.29 -5.98
CA PHE A 241 12.70 13.67 -6.46
C PHE A 241 12.73 14.68 -5.31
N ALA A 242 11.96 14.41 -4.24
CA ALA A 242 11.98 15.22 -3.03
C ALA A 242 13.37 15.23 -2.38
N VAL A 243 14.01 14.07 -2.24
CA VAL A 243 15.38 13.96 -1.71
C VAL A 243 16.36 14.70 -2.62
N ALA A 244 16.27 14.52 -3.94
CA ALA A 244 17.14 15.21 -4.90
C ALA A 244 17.06 16.75 -4.77
N ALA A 245 15.85 17.29 -4.59
CA ALA A 245 15.69 18.73 -4.34
C ALA A 245 16.20 19.13 -2.95
N ALA A 246 15.88 18.36 -1.92
CA ALA A 246 16.22 18.68 -0.53
C ALA A 246 17.72 18.76 -0.25
N ILE A 247 18.52 17.85 -0.86
CA ILE A 247 19.99 17.81 -0.68
C ILE A 247 20.74 18.85 -1.51
N HIS A 248 20.05 19.58 -2.37
CA HIS A 248 20.65 20.55 -3.28
C HIS A 248 20.14 21.96 -2.97
N GLU A 249 20.91 22.73 -2.22
CA GLU A 249 20.52 24.09 -1.78
C GLU A 249 20.16 24.97 -2.99
N GLY A 250 19.02 25.67 -2.90
CA GLY A 250 18.50 26.53 -3.96
C GLY A 250 17.77 25.79 -5.09
N SER A 251 17.65 24.46 -5.02
CA SER A 251 16.80 23.69 -5.91
C SER A 251 15.40 23.56 -5.37
N SER A 252 14.43 23.35 -6.27
CA SER A 252 13.04 23.08 -5.89
C SER A 252 12.38 22.04 -6.78
N VAL A 253 11.43 21.31 -6.24
CA VAL A 253 10.54 20.43 -7.00
C VAL A 253 9.11 20.58 -6.51
N THR A 254 8.18 20.68 -7.46
CA THR A 254 6.73 20.57 -7.21
C THR A 254 6.26 19.21 -7.73
N LEU A 255 5.72 18.38 -6.85
CA LEU A 255 5.18 17.06 -7.17
C LEU A 255 3.66 17.18 -7.19
N HIS A 256 3.03 16.95 -8.35
CA HIS A 256 1.60 17.15 -8.52
C HIS A 256 0.78 15.89 -8.25
N ASN A 257 -0.45 16.09 -7.76
CA ASN A 257 -1.45 15.04 -7.53
C ASN A 257 -0.96 13.89 -6.64
N MET A 258 -0.16 14.21 -5.65
CA MET A 258 0.39 13.26 -4.70
C MET A 258 -0.66 12.75 -3.71
N LEU A 259 -0.56 11.51 -3.31
CA LEU A 259 -1.28 10.99 -2.16
C LEU A 259 -0.75 11.65 -0.88
N LEU A 260 -1.59 12.42 -0.19
CA LEU A 260 -1.24 13.15 1.03
C LEU A 260 -1.72 12.45 2.31
N ASN A 261 -2.02 11.17 2.25
CA ASN A 261 -2.38 10.41 3.45
C ASN A 261 -1.30 10.57 4.53
N PRO A 262 -1.64 11.00 5.76
CA PRO A 262 -0.68 11.22 6.84
C PRO A 262 0.27 10.05 7.10
N THR A 263 -0.20 8.82 6.90
CA THR A 263 0.61 7.59 7.05
C THR A 263 1.57 7.32 5.88
N ARG A 264 1.60 8.19 4.86
CA ARG A 264 2.42 8.08 3.66
C ARG A 264 3.37 9.25 3.44
N ILE A 265 3.17 10.37 4.12
CA ILE A 265 3.97 11.59 3.93
C ILE A 265 4.97 11.86 5.07
N GLU A 266 5.14 10.92 6.00
CA GLU A 266 6.05 11.11 7.15
C GLU A 266 7.50 11.34 6.71
N ALA A 267 7.96 10.68 5.64
CA ALA A 267 9.31 10.88 5.12
C ALA A 267 9.56 12.34 4.66
N TYR A 268 8.56 12.98 4.07
CA TYR A 268 8.62 14.39 3.70
C TYR A 268 8.69 15.29 4.94
N LYS A 269 7.97 14.93 6.01
CA LYS A 269 8.06 15.64 7.31
C LYS A 269 9.44 15.46 7.94
N VAL A 270 10.08 14.29 7.74
CA VAL A 270 11.48 14.10 8.18
C VAL A 270 12.41 15.05 7.43
N LEU A 271 12.28 15.20 6.11
CA LEU A 271 13.06 16.18 5.35
C LEU A 271 12.86 17.61 5.86
N ALA A 272 11.62 17.98 6.24
CA ALA A 272 11.33 19.27 6.85
C ALA A 272 12.05 19.44 8.21
N ARG A 273 12.05 18.41 9.06
CA ARG A 273 12.80 18.41 10.32
C ARG A 273 14.32 18.53 10.12
N MET A 274 14.83 18.00 9.01
CA MET A 274 16.24 18.14 8.62
C MET A 274 16.59 19.54 8.14
N GLY A 275 15.62 20.38 7.78
CA GLY A 275 15.82 21.77 7.37
C GLY A 275 15.33 22.10 5.95
N ALA A 276 14.95 21.14 5.13
CA ALA A 276 14.32 21.40 3.83
C ALA A 276 12.97 22.13 4.04
N LYS A 277 12.59 23.02 3.10
CA LYS A 277 11.25 23.61 3.11
C LYS A 277 10.31 22.65 2.39
N VAL A 278 9.27 22.20 3.08
CA VAL A 278 8.25 21.28 2.54
C VAL A 278 6.88 21.87 2.77
N GLU A 279 6.13 22.06 1.69
CA GLU A 279 4.77 22.60 1.71
C GLU A 279 3.82 21.56 1.10
N PHE A 280 2.63 21.43 1.71
CA PHE A 280 1.56 20.54 1.22
C PHE A 280 0.37 21.42 0.84
N ILE A 281 -0.12 21.26 -0.39
CA ILE A 281 -1.30 21.95 -0.93
C ILE A 281 -2.38 20.91 -1.12
N GLU A 282 -3.31 20.80 -0.16
CA GLU A 282 -4.39 19.82 -0.20
C GLU A 282 -5.46 20.21 -1.24
N LYS A 283 -6.07 19.18 -1.85
CA LYS A 283 -7.21 19.25 -2.76
C LYS A 283 -8.32 18.35 -2.21
N GLU A 284 -9.57 18.70 -2.47
CA GLU A 284 -10.70 17.87 -2.07
C GLU A 284 -10.67 16.50 -2.75
N SER A 285 -10.93 15.45 -1.97
CA SER A 285 -11.03 14.07 -2.44
C SER A 285 -11.92 13.25 -1.52
N LEU A 286 -12.69 12.33 -2.10
CA LEU A 286 -13.64 11.49 -1.37
C LEU A 286 -12.97 10.33 -0.63
N TYR A 287 -11.93 9.73 -1.23
CA TYR A 287 -11.36 8.46 -0.74
C TYR A 287 -10.07 8.65 0.05
N GLU A 288 -9.21 9.56 -0.39
CA GLU A 288 -7.88 9.79 0.19
C GLU A 288 -7.56 11.28 0.12
N SER A 289 -6.72 11.77 1.03
CA SER A 289 -6.17 13.12 0.90
C SER A 289 -5.22 13.17 -0.29
N VAL A 290 -5.43 14.12 -1.20
CA VAL A 290 -4.64 14.30 -2.43
C VAL A 290 -4.22 15.77 -2.52
N GLY A 291 -3.08 16.03 -3.15
CA GLY A 291 -2.63 17.40 -3.36
C GLY A 291 -1.26 17.51 -4.00
N ASP A 292 -0.62 18.65 -3.84
CA ASP A 292 0.72 18.88 -4.35
C ASP A 292 1.71 18.99 -3.18
N ILE A 293 2.96 18.57 -3.43
CA ILE A 293 4.05 18.70 -2.46
C ILE A 293 5.14 19.54 -3.10
N ILE A 294 5.51 20.63 -2.43
CA ILE A 294 6.60 21.50 -2.87
C ILE A 294 7.77 21.30 -1.92
N ILE A 295 8.94 20.98 -2.46
CA ILE A 295 10.17 20.81 -1.71
C ILE A 295 11.21 21.82 -2.22
N THR A 296 11.80 22.59 -1.30
CA THR A 296 12.93 23.47 -1.60
C THR A 296 14.12 23.08 -0.75
N GLY A 297 15.25 22.88 -1.39
CA GLY A 297 16.53 22.52 -0.79
C GLY A 297 17.10 23.60 0.11
N ALA A 298 17.66 23.18 1.22
CA ALA A 298 18.33 24.03 2.22
C ALA A 298 19.44 23.22 2.91
N PRO A 299 20.37 23.84 3.66
CA PRO A 299 21.36 23.11 4.43
C PRO A 299 20.70 22.13 5.39
N LEU A 300 20.93 20.83 5.19
CA LEU A 300 20.34 19.78 6.00
C LEU A 300 21.15 19.50 7.26
N ARG A 301 20.45 19.14 8.35
CA ARG A 301 21.02 18.74 9.63
C ARG A 301 20.58 17.34 10.02
N GLY A 302 21.45 16.63 10.73
CA GLY A 302 21.15 15.31 11.25
C GLY A 302 19.98 15.32 12.22
N VAL A 303 19.18 14.25 12.19
CA VAL A 303 17.97 14.07 13.04
C VAL A 303 17.89 12.66 13.60
N THR A 304 17.16 12.49 14.71
CA THR A 304 16.74 11.18 15.20
C THR A 304 15.30 10.89 14.73
N VAL A 305 15.13 9.71 14.13
CA VAL A 305 13.84 9.19 13.67
C VAL A 305 13.55 7.93 14.47
N GLU A 306 12.54 7.96 15.33
CA GLU A 306 12.17 6.85 16.23
C GLU A 306 10.66 6.60 16.30
N GLU A 307 9.86 7.50 15.74
CA GLU A 307 8.41 7.42 15.67
C GLU A 307 7.94 7.14 14.25
N ASN A 308 6.75 6.58 14.10
CA ASN A 308 6.09 6.32 12.82
C ASN A 308 6.94 5.49 11.83
N ILE A 309 7.83 4.63 12.32
CA ILE A 309 8.75 3.87 11.49
C ILE A 309 8.00 2.99 10.47
N ALA A 310 6.84 2.46 10.85
CA ALA A 310 5.98 1.69 9.96
C ALA A 310 5.51 2.49 8.72
N TRP A 311 5.46 3.82 8.80
CA TRP A 311 5.08 4.72 7.71
C TRP A 311 6.24 5.07 6.78
N LEU A 312 7.48 4.83 7.21
CA LEU A 312 8.73 5.22 6.55
C LEU A 312 9.44 4.06 5.84
N ILE A 313 8.92 2.85 5.96
CA ILE A 313 9.61 1.62 5.55
C ILE A 313 10.09 1.67 4.09
N ASP A 314 9.30 2.25 3.21
CA ASP A 314 9.60 2.30 1.79
C ASP A 314 10.52 3.47 1.43
N GLU A 315 10.50 4.54 2.20
CA GLU A 315 11.25 5.78 1.96
C GLU A 315 12.62 5.83 2.67
N LEU A 316 12.84 5.02 3.71
CA LEU A 316 14.10 5.02 4.47
C LEU A 316 15.36 4.81 3.62
N PRO A 317 15.37 3.98 2.56
CA PRO A 317 16.53 3.87 1.69
C PRO A 317 16.86 5.18 0.98
N ALA A 318 15.87 5.91 0.46
CA ALA A 318 16.11 7.22 -0.17
C ALA A 318 16.43 8.29 0.88
N LEU A 319 15.80 8.26 2.04
CA LEU A 319 16.06 9.17 3.16
C LEU A 319 17.51 9.03 3.68
N SER A 320 18.10 7.84 3.60
CA SER A 320 19.50 7.62 3.98
C SER A 320 20.48 8.46 3.16
N ILE A 321 20.14 8.80 1.91
CA ILE A 321 20.93 9.71 1.08
C ILE A 321 20.87 11.15 1.63
N ALA A 322 19.67 11.59 2.04
CA ALA A 322 19.55 12.88 2.71
C ALA A 322 20.35 12.93 4.03
N PHE A 323 20.34 11.82 4.80
CA PHE A 323 21.17 11.71 6.02
C PHE A 323 22.67 11.81 5.72
N ALA A 324 23.14 11.19 4.64
CA ALA A 324 24.54 11.25 4.23
C ALA A 324 24.96 12.64 3.77
N CYS A 325 24.05 13.45 3.26
CA CYS A 325 24.30 14.84 2.83
C CYS A 325 24.09 15.87 3.95
N ALA A 326 23.62 15.47 5.13
CA ALA A 326 23.32 16.37 6.24
C ALA A 326 24.56 16.62 7.13
N SER A 327 24.63 17.80 7.71
CA SER A 327 25.62 18.09 8.76
C SER A 327 25.20 17.45 10.09
N GLY A 328 26.15 16.74 10.74
CA GLY A 328 25.91 16.07 12.02
C GLY A 328 25.36 14.65 11.85
N LYS A 329 25.03 14.00 12.96
CA LYS A 329 24.63 12.58 13.01
C LYS A 329 23.12 12.42 12.84
N SER A 330 22.71 11.54 11.92
CA SER A 330 21.34 11.03 11.85
C SER A 330 21.25 9.63 12.46
N THR A 331 20.12 9.33 13.11
CA THR A 331 19.87 8.03 13.75
C THR A 331 18.44 7.58 13.46
N VAL A 332 18.28 6.31 13.04
CA VAL A 332 16.97 5.67 12.91
C VAL A 332 16.88 4.56 13.95
N LYS A 333 15.81 4.55 14.76
CA LYS A 333 15.55 3.51 15.76
C LYS A 333 14.34 2.66 15.34
N ASN A 334 14.16 1.50 15.93
CA ASN A 334 12.98 0.63 15.78
C ASN A 334 12.70 0.16 14.35
N ALA A 335 13.73 0.08 13.49
CA ALA A 335 13.58 -0.19 12.06
C ALA A 335 13.72 -1.68 11.66
N GLN A 336 13.57 -2.63 12.61
CA GLN A 336 13.81 -4.07 12.40
C GLN A 336 12.94 -4.66 11.28
N GLU A 337 11.73 -4.15 11.08
CA GLU A 337 10.81 -4.62 10.04
C GLU A 337 11.37 -4.44 8.60
N LEU A 338 12.37 -3.56 8.40
CA LEU A 338 13.05 -3.40 7.11
C LEU A 338 13.89 -4.63 6.72
N ARG A 339 14.26 -5.49 7.67
CA ARG A 339 15.06 -6.71 7.41
C ARG A 339 14.26 -7.85 6.80
N VAL A 340 12.91 -7.82 6.93
CA VAL A 340 12.00 -8.90 6.53
C VAL A 340 11.08 -8.52 5.37
N LYS A 341 11.51 -7.56 4.55
CA LYS A 341 10.83 -7.17 3.31
C LYS A 341 11.28 -8.04 2.12
N GLU A 342 11.16 -7.54 0.90
CA GLU A 342 11.63 -8.20 -0.33
C GLU A 342 13.15 -8.47 -0.29
N SER A 343 13.89 -7.62 0.45
CA SER A 343 15.31 -7.76 0.78
C SER A 343 15.56 -7.21 2.19
N ASP A 344 16.70 -7.53 2.80
CA ASP A 344 17.19 -6.82 3.99
C ASP A 344 17.64 -5.40 3.57
N ARG A 345 16.72 -4.45 3.68
CA ARG A 345 16.94 -3.05 3.24
C ARG A 345 18.02 -2.37 4.07
N ILE A 346 18.16 -2.68 5.35
CA ILE A 346 19.20 -2.10 6.21
C ILE A 346 20.57 -2.53 5.71
N SER A 347 20.78 -3.84 5.55
CA SER A 347 22.07 -4.36 5.06
C SER A 347 22.44 -3.81 3.67
N SER A 348 21.44 -3.68 2.79
CA SER A 348 21.65 -3.13 1.45
C SER A 348 22.05 -1.66 1.49
N VAL A 349 21.38 -0.82 2.29
CA VAL A 349 21.71 0.60 2.45
C VAL A 349 23.10 0.77 3.05
N VAL A 350 23.39 0.10 4.15
CA VAL A 350 24.69 0.16 4.84
C VAL A 350 25.82 -0.22 3.90
N LYS A 351 25.66 -1.35 3.17
CA LYS A 351 26.69 -1.78 2.20
C LYS A 351 26.95 -0.72 1.11
N ASN A 352 25.89 -0.10 0.59
CA ASN A 352 26.04 0.92 -0.45
C ASN A 352 26.71 2.20 0.08
N LEU A 353 26.34 2.66 1.27
CA LEU A 353 26.98 3.83 1.89
C LEU A 353 28.47 3.57 2.17
N HIS A 354 28.83 2.40 2.69
CA HIS A 354 30.23 2.01 2.86
C HIS A 354 31.04 1.99 1.56
N LEU A 355 30.42 1.59 0.43
CA LEU A 355 31.08 1.67 -0.88
C LEU A 355 31.32 3.11 -1.34
N CYS A 356 30.56 4.07 -0.80
CA CYS A 356 30.75 5.50 -1.03
C CYS A 356 31.61 6.17 0.05
N GLU A 357 32.27 5.39 0.92
CA GLU A 357 33.11 5.88 2.03
C GLU A 357 32.35 6.73 3.06
N ILE A 358 31.05 6.41 3.25
CA ILE A 358 30.15 7.07 4.20
C ILE A 358 29.77 6.10 5.33
#